data_2bfe0ee7a46bd9bc69426139fc314d33
#
_entry.id   2bfe0ee7a46bd9bc69426139fc314d33
#
_cell.length_a   1.000
_cell.length_b   1.000
_cell.length_c   1.000
_cell.angle_alpha   90.00
_cell.angle_beta   90.00
_cell.angle_gamma   90.00
#
_symmetry.space_group_name_H-M   'P 1'
#
loop_
_entity.id
_entity.type
_entity.pdbx_description
1 polymer ?
#
loop_
_entity_poly.entity_id
_entity_poly.type
_entity_poly.pdbx_seq_one_letter_code
_entity_poly.pdbx_strand_id
1 'polypeptide(L)'
;MLQFDWDDENRAHIAVHNVSCAEAEQVISNEPFDFELQTASGEERFVQVGETNAGRILVVVSTWRETLIRVITAFDAPKAMKHVYIVQKGNLYGTDPQGP
;
A
#
# COMPACT_ATOMS: atom_id res chain seq x y z
N MET A 1 16.61 -0.12 6.18
CA MET A 1 15.33 -0.10 6.90
C MET A 1 14.50 1.10 6.47
N LEU A 2 13.24 0.87 6.18
CA LEU A 2 12.34 1.95 5.78
C LEU A 2 12.00 2.82 6.97
N GLN A 3 11.96 4.12 6.75
CA GLN A 3 11.56 5.08 7.77
C GLN A 3 10.40 5.90 7.26
N PHE A 4 9.50 6.26 8.16
CA PHE A 4 8.22 6.88 7.81
C PHE A 4 8.06 8.24 8.46
N ASP A 5 7.38 9.13 7.73
CA ASP A 5 7.08 10.49 8.18
C ASP A 5 5.61 10.56 8.60
N TRP A 6 5.35 10.49 9.89
CA TRP A 6 4.01 10.58 10.46
C TRP A 6 3.85 11.88 11.24
N ASP A 7 2.70 12.50 11.08
CA ASP A 7 2.29 13.64 11.91
C ASP A 7 0.78 13.51 12.17
N ASP A 8 0.21 14.49 12.84
CA ASP A 8 -1.21 14.42 13.20
C ASP A 8 -2.10 14.42 11.96
N GLU A 9 -1.67 15.10 10.89
CA GLU A 9 -2.45 15.20 9.67
C GLU A 9 -2.63 13.84 8.98
N ASN A 10 -1.55 13.14 8.68
CA ASN A 10 -1.70 11.88 7.97
C ASN A 10 -2.16 10.74 8.87
N ARG A 11 -1.86 10.80 10.17
CA ARG A 11 -2.44 9.83 11.12
C ARG A 11 -3.96 9.93 11.14
N ALA A 12 -4.47 11.17 11.23
CA ALA A 12 -5.92 11.39 11.25
C ALA A 12 -6.55 10.96 9.94
N HIS A 13 -5.86 11.21 8.84
CA HIS A 13 -6.40 10.89 7.51
C HIS A 13 -6.65 9.38 7.36
N ILE A 14 -5.68 8.55 7.74
CA ILE A 14 -5.86 7.10 7.62
C ILE A 14 -6.80 6.54 8.68
N ALA A 15 -6.88 7.20 9.84
CA ALA A 15 -7.78 6.77 10.91
C ALA A 15 -9.25 6.84 10.49
N VAL A 16 -9.59 7.77 9.60
CA VAL A 16 -10.95 7.87 9.04
C VAL A 16 -11.33 6.57 8.34
N HIS A 17 -10.37 5.88 7.78
CA HIS A 17 -10.60 4.61 7.07
C HIS A 17 -10.28 3.41 7.96
N ASN A 18 -10.16 3.64 9.25
CA ASN A 18 -9.89 2.58 10.23
C ASN A 18 -8.59 1.83 9.94
N VAL A 19 -7.57 2.59 9.53
CA VAL A 19 -6.22 2.05 9.29
C VAL A 19 -5.26 2.68 10.28
N SER A 20 -4.42 1.86 10.90
CA SER A 20 -3.40 2.35 11.81
C SER A 20 -2.09 2.61 11.06
N CYS A 21 -1.21 3.40 11.68
CA CYS A 21 0.13 3.64 11.12
C CYS A 21 0.87 2.31 10.94
N ALA A 22 0.77 1.44 11.93
CA ALA A 22 1.42 0.13 11.87
C ALA A 22 0.95 -0.69 10.68
N GLU A 23 -0.35 -0.67 10.42
CA GLU A 23 -0.90 -1.41 9.29
C GLU A 23 -0.39 -0.87 7.96
N ALA A 24 -0.36 0.45 7.80
CA ALA A 24 0.15 1.06 6.57
C ALA A 24 1.62 0.72 6.35
N GLU A 25 2.42 0.76 7.42
CA GLU A 25 3.84 0.40 7.33
C GLU A 25 4.03 -1.06 6.97
N GLN A 26 3.19 -1.94 7.50
CA GLN A 26 3.26 -3.37 7.17
C GLN A 26 3.01 -3.61 5.70
N VAL A 27 2.00 -2.95 5.13
CA VAL A 27 1.70 -3.09 3.71
C VAL A 27 2.92 -2.72 2.87
N ILE A 28 3.54 -1.59 3.16
CA ILE A 28 4.69 -1.13 2.39
C ILE A 28 5.89 -2.07 2.56
N SER A 29 6.06 -2.65 3.75
CA SER A 29 7.17 -3.55 4.04
C SER A 29 6.94 -4.98 3.53
N ASN A 30 5.71 -5.36 3.25
CA ASN A 30 5.33 -6.72 2.88
C ASN A 30 5.26 -6.94 1.37
N GLU A 31 6.17 -6.32 0.63
CA GLU A 31 6.27 -6.48 -0.83
C GLU A 31 4.93 -6.23 -1.53
N PRO A 32 4.41 -5.01 -1.45
CA PRO A 32 3.14 -4.67 -2.06
C PRO A 32 3.25 -4.66 -3.59
N PHE A 33 2.10 -4.78 -4.24
CA PHE A 33 2.01 -4.65 -5.67
C PHE A 33 1.93 -3.15 -6.03
N ASP A 34 2.79 -2.71 -6.96
CA ASP A 34 2.76 -1.33 -7.45
C ASP A 34 1.60 -1.21 -8.45
N PHE A 35 0.53 -0.58 -8.02
CA PHE A 35 -0.67 -0.47 -8.82
C PHE A 35 -0.59 0.68 -9.82
N GLU A 36 -0.11 1.82 -9.35
CA GLU A 36 -0.12 3.04 -10.17
C GLU A 36 0.89 4.05 -9.63
N LEU A 37 1.46 4.84 -10.54
CA LEU A 37 2.27 6.00 -10.18
C LEU A 37 1.50 7.23 -10.64
N GLN A 38 1.20 8.13 -9.71
CA GLN A 38 0.45 9.35 -10.01
C GLN A 38 1.35 10.56 -9.80
N THR A 39 1.07 11.63 -10.54
CA THR A 39 1.73 12.91 -10.34
C THR A 39 0.65 13.92 -9.95
N ALA A 40 0.82 14.54 -8.79
CA ALA A 40 -0.13 15.53 -8.31
C ALA A 40 0.66 16.71 -7.74
N SER A 41 0.40 17.91 -8.27
CA SER A 41 1.07 19.13 -7.81
C SER A 41 2.60 19.01 -7.87
N GLY A 42 3.12 18.35 -8.91
CA GLY A 42 4.55 18.17 -9.08
C GLY A 42 5.17 17.12 -8.18
N GLU A 43 4.36 16.38 -7.45
CA GLU A 43 4.82 15.35 -6.53
C GLU A 43 4.41 13.97 -7.06
N GLU A 44 5.34 13.03 -7.03
CA GLU A 44 5.05 11.67 -7.43
C GLU A 44 4.42 10.91 -6.25
N ARG A 45 3.33 10.22 -6.52
CA ARG A 45 2.62 9.42 -5.52
C ARG A 45 2.51 7.98 -5.97
N PHE A 46 2.89 7.09 -5.09
CA PHE A 46 2.88 5.66 -5.35
C PHE A 46 1.60 5.07 -4.77
N VAL A 47 0.82 4.41 -5.62
CA VAL A 47 -0.39 3.72 -5.19
C VAL A 47 -0.05 2.24 -5.15
N GLN A 48 -0.03 1.68 -3.95
CA GLN A 48 0.35 0.29 -3.74
C GLN A 48 -0.78 -0.47 -3.06
N VAL A 49 -0.89 -1.75 -3.39
CA VAL A 49 -1.88 -2.65 -2.79
C VAL A 49 -1.10 -3.79 -2.14
N GLY A 50 -1.40 -4.08 -0.90
CA GLY A 50 -0.69 -5.14 -0.21
C GLY A 50 -1.37 -5.57 1.08
N GLU A 51 -0.73 -6.48 1.78
CA GLU A 51 -1.31 -7.10 2.98
C GLU A 51 -0.66 -6.62 4.25
N THR A 52 -1.48 -6.43 5.28
CA THR A 52 -0.96 -6.29 6.63
C THR A 52 -0.49 -7.66 7.12
N ASN A 53 0.20 -7.69 8.25
CA ASN A 53 0.63 -8.96 8.85
C ASN A 53 -0.55 -9.87 9.19
N ALA A 54 -1.71 -9.29 9.42
CA ALA A 54 -2.92 -10.05 9.71
C ALA A 54 -3.71 -10.44 8.46
N GLY A 55 -3.22 -10.09 7.28
CA GLY A 55 -3.86 -10.49 6.02
C GLY A 55 -4.91 -9.52 5.50
N ARG A 56 -5.02 -8.34 6.10
CA ARG A 56 -5.93 -7.31 5.61
C ARG A 56 -5.32 -6.67 4.37
N ILE A 57 -6.09 -6.58 3.28
CA ILE A 57 -5.59 -6.03 2.02
C ILE A 57 -5.98 -4.57 1.90
N LEU A 58 -4.97 -3.71 1.81
CA LEU A 58 -5.14 -2.26 1.80
C LEU A 58 -4.52 -1.64 0.57
N VAL A 59 -5.09 -0.49 0.18
CA VAL A 59 -4.42 0.43 -0.74
C VAL A 59 -3.69 1.44 0.12
N VAL A 60 -2.44 1.68 -0.17
CA VAL A 60 -1.64 2.70 0.51
C VAL A 60 -1.09 3.64 -0.55
N VAL A 61 -1.36 4.93 -0.38
CA VAL A 61 -0.82 5.98 -1.24
C VAL A 61 0.27 6.71 -0.48
N SER A 62 1.46 6.76 -1.04
CA SER A 62 2.61 7.35 -0.35
C SER A 62 3.46 8.18 -1.30
N THR A 63 4.35 8.96 -0.72
CA THR A 63 5.32 9.76 -1.46
C THR A 63 6.62 9.80 -0.67
N TRP A 64 7.69 10.21 -1.32
CA TRP A 64 8.96 10.43 -0.64
C TRP A 64 9.03 11.86 -0.12
N ARG A 65 9.50 12.01 1.11
CA ARG A 65 9.87 13.30 1.71
C ARG A 65 11.31 13.16 2.12
N GLU A 66 12.22 13.60 1.26
CA GLU A 66 13.65 13.37 1.41
C GLU A 66 13.90 11.87 1.47
N THR A 67 14.36 11.32 2.59
CA THR A 67 14.62 9.89 2.73
C THR A 67 13.51 9.14 3.45
N LEU A 68 12.42 9.84 3.80
CA LEU A 68 11.31 9.27 4.53
C LEU A 68 10.13 8.97 3.60
N ILE A 69 9.40 7.93 3.92
CA ILE A 69 8.15 7.61 3.23
C ILE A 69 7.02 8.27 3.99
N ARG A 70 6.28 9.12 3.29
CA ARG A 70 5.10 9.75 3.87
C ARG A 70 3.85 9.10 3.30
N VAL A 71 3.08 8.45 4.15
CA VAL A 71 1.79 7.89 3.76
C VAL A 71 0.81 9.06 3.68
N ILE A 72 0.13 9.18 2.53
CA ILE A 72 -0.85 10.23 2.30
C ILE A 72 -2.23 9.76 2.71
N THR A 73 -2.59 8.55 2.30
CA THR A 73 -3.84 7.92 2.70
C THR A 73 -3.70 6.40 2.61
N ALA A 74 -4.59 5.70 3.28
CA ALA A 74 -4.67 4.24 3.23
C ALA A 74 -6.10 3.83 3.54
N PHE A 75 -6.58 2.80 2.85
CA PHE A 75 -7.96 2.34 3.00
C PHE A 75 -8.07 0.89 2.53
N ASP A 76 -9.18 0.24 2.88
CA ASP A 76 -9.44 -1.12 2.42
C ASP A 76 -9.46 -1.16 0.90
N ALA A 77 -8.79 -2.15 0.32
CA ALA A 77 -8.75 -2.27 -1.13
C ALA A 77 -10.15 -2.56 -1.67
N PRO A 78 -10.60 -1.81 -2.69
CA PRO A 78 -11.84 -2.15 -3.38
C PRO A 78 -11.72 -3.56 -3.97
N LYS A 79 -12.85 -4.21 -4.17
CA LYS A 79 -12.90 -5.60 -4.62
C LYS A 79 -12.07 -5.83 -5.88
N ALA A 80 -12.17 -4.93 -6.86
CA ALA A 80 -11.43 -5.07 -8.11
C ALA A 80 -9.92 -5.01 -7.90
N MET A 81 -9.45 -4.09 -7.04
CA MET A 81 -8.02 -3.95 -6.77
C MET A 81 -7.51 -5.13 -5.95
N LYS A 82 -8.33 -5.62 -5.02
CA LYS A 82 -8.00 -6.80 -4.24
C LYS A 82 -7.80 -8.01 -5.16
N HIS A 83 -8.67 -8.15 -6.16
CA HIS A 83 -8.57 -9.23 -7.12
C HIS A 83 -7.26 -9.14 -7.92
N VAL A 84 -6.92 -7.95 -8.40
CA VAL A 84 -5.68 -7.74 -9.14
C VAL A 84 -4.48 -8.12 -8.28
N TYR A 85 -4.48 -7.71 -7.01
CA TYR A 85 -3.38 -8.02 -6.11
C TYR A 85 -3.22 -9.53 -5.93
N ILE A 86 -4.33 -10.23 -5.71
CA ILE A 86 -4.28 -11.68 -5.48
C ILE A 86 -3.76 -12.40 -6.71
N VAL A 87 -4.21 -11.99 -7.90
CA VAL A 87 -3.77 -12.60 -9.15
C VAL A 87 -2.28 -12.33 -9.38
N GLN A 88 -1.83 -11.10 -9.18
CA GLN A 88 -0.42 -10.75 -9.36
C GLN A 88 0.48 -11.49 -8.38
N LYS A 89 0.04 -11.60 -7.14
CA LYS A 89 0.83 -12.30 -6.14
C LYS A 89 0.94 -13.79 -6.46
N GLY A 90 -0.13 -14.39 -6.94
CA GLY A 90 -0.11 -15.79 -7.37
C GLY A 90 0.85 -16.01 -8.53
N ASN A 91 0.82 -15.13 -9.51
CA ASN A 91 1.72 -15.22 -10.65
C ASN A 91 3.18 -15.05 -10.22
N LEU A 92 3.42 -14.09 -9.33
CA LEU A 92 4.77 -13.77 -8.87
C LEU A 92 5.42 -14.97 -8.19
N TYR A 93 4.65 -15.73 -7.40
CA TYR A 93 5.19 -16.86 -6.66
C TYR A 93 5.04 -18.19 -7.37
N GLY A 94 4.72 -18.15 -8.66
CA GLY A 94 4.70 -19.35 -9.47
C GLY A 94 3.55 -20.30 -9.18
N THR A 95 2.54 -19.85 -8.50
CA THR A 95 1.36 -20.66 -8.25
C THR A 95 0.40 -20.49 -9.42
N ASP A 96 0.79 -20.98 -10.56
CA ASP A 96 -0.04 -20.94 -11.74
C ASP A 96 -1.06 -22.06 -11.64
N PRO A 97 -2.35 -21.75 -11.55
CA PRO A 97 -3.38 -22.76 -11.42
C PRO A 97 -3.49 -23.65 -12.65
N GLN A 98 -2.92 -23.25 -13.76
CA GLN A 98 -2.92 -24.09 -14.94
C GLN A 98 -1.79 -25.10 -14.92
N GLY A 99 -1.11 -25.07 -13.81
CA GLY A 99 0.04 -25.90 -13.64
C GLY A 99 1.16 -25.39 -14.49
N PRO A 100 2.25 -25.97 -14.37
CA PRO A 100 3.36 -25.64 -15.22
C PRO A 100 3.03 -26.06 -16.63
#